data_a98587195574669faa3c2312442896cd
#
_entry.id   a98587195574669faa3c2312442896cd
#
_cell.length_a   1.000
_cell.length_b   1.000
_cell.length_c   1.000
_cell.angle_alpha   90.00
_cell.angle_beta   90.00
_cell.angle_gamma   90.00
#
_symmetry.space_group_name_H-M   'P 1'
#
loop_
_entity.id
_entity.type
_entity.pdbx_description
1 polymer ?
#
loop_
_entity_poly.entity_id
_entity_poly.type
_entity_poly.pdbx_seq_one_letter_code
_entity_poly.pdbx_strand_id
1 'polypeptide(L)'
;MRYVRLGLLILGGWMLLSLPVSAQSATFYANRFVGRKMANGQVYNHSKFVAAHPSLPFGTRVKVTNRKNRKSVVVVVTDRCHCSIDLSKSAFQAIANLKQGRVPVSINRL
;
A
#
# COMPACT_ATOMS: atom_id res chain seq x y z
N MET A 1 43.20 -1.49 -23.55
CA MET A 1 42.61 -1.50 -23.17
C MET A 1 41.95 -1.78 -22.52
N ARG A 2 41.67 -1.90 -22.32
CA ARG A 2 40.99 -2.30 -21.70
C ARG A 2 40.29 -1.88 -20.86
N TYR A 3 39.84 -1.61 -20.64
CA TYR A 3 38.94 -1.34 -19.93
C TYR A 3 38.04 -0.81 -19.92
N VAL A 4 38.29 -0.55 -19.88
CA VAL A 4 37.40 0.14 -20.33
C VAL A 4 36.15 -0.42 -20.34
N ARG A 5 36.01 -1.38 -20.73
CA ARG A 5 34.85 -2.02 -20.71
C ARG A 5 34.29 -2.13 -19.45
N LEU A 6 34.96 -1.88 -18.55
CA LEU A 6 34.54 -1.99 -17.25
C LEU A 6 33.33 -1.21 -16.96
N GLY A 7 33.32 -0.04 -17.42
CA GLY A 7 32.25 0.82 -17.10
C GLY A 7 30.94 0.26 -17.50
N LEU A 8 30.99 -0.60 -18.44
CA LEU A 8 29.79 -1.16 -18.92
C LEU A 8 29.09 -1.97 -17.93
N LEU A 9 29.85 -2.71 -17.23
CA LEU A 9 29.28 -3.60 -16.28
C LEU A 9 28.46 -2.92 -15.29
N ILE A 10 28.91 -1.86 -14.87
CA ILE A 10 28.24 -1.14 -13.86
C ILE A 10 26.89 -0.75 -14.25
N LEU A 11 26.72 -0.44 -15.47
CA LEU A 11 25.45 -0.03 -15.94
C LEU A 11 24.38 -1.02 -15.71
N GLY A 12 24.70 -2.25 -15.87
CA GLY A 12 23.70 -3.26 -15.71
C GLY A 12 23.09 -3.24 -14.33
N GLY A 13 23.90 -2.98 -13.35
CA GLY A 13 23.41 -2.99 -11.99
C GLY A 13 22.46 -1.85 -11.73
N TRP A 14 22.68 -0.74 -12.33
CA TRP A 14 21.85 0.38 -12.12
C TRP A 14 20.45 0.17 -12.57
N MET A 15 20.32 -0.49 -13.67
CA MET A 15 19.00 -0.70 -14.24
C MET A 15 18.12 -1.46 -13.29
N LEU A 16 18.71 -2.34 -12.55
CA LEU A 16 17.94 -3.15 -11.65
C LEU A 16 17.35 -2.36 -10.50
N LEU A 17 18.00 -1.27 -10.18
CA LEU A 17 17.54 -0.50 -9.05
C LEU A 17 16.32 0.33 -9.35
N SER A 18 15.96 0.39 -10.59
CA SER A 18 14.81 1.20 -10.98
C SER A 18 13.53 0.40 -11.04
N LEU A 19 13.46 -0.69 -10.32
CA LEU A 19 12.24 -1.46 -10.28
C LEU A 19 11.12 -0.56 -9.80
N PRO A 20 10.00 -0.61 -10.47
CA PRO A 20 8.93 0.30 -10.18
C PRO A 20 8.24 0.01 -8.88
N VAL A 21 7.95 1.06 -8.18
CA VAL A 21 7.12 0.99 -7.02
C VAL A 21 5.68 0.94 -7.47
N SER A 22 5.49 1.05 -8.78
CA SER A 22 4.17 1.12 -9.38
C SER A 22 3.35 -0.13 -9.25
N ALA A 23 3.95 -1.22 -8.75
CA ALA A 23 3.22 -2.44 -8.54
C ALA A 23 2.27 -2.35 -7.33
N GLN A 24 2.43 -1.36 -6.46
CA GLN A 24 1.59 -1.26 -5.28
C GLN A 24 0.20 -0.77 -5.64
N SER A 25 -0.78 -1.42 -5.07
CA SER A 25 -2.18 -1.02 -5.26
C SER A 25 -2.94 -1.17 -3.97
N ALA A 26 -4.00 -0.37 -3.82
CA ALA A 26 -4.89 -0.46 -2.68
C ALA A 26 -6.22 -1.07 -3.11
N THR A 27 -6.76 -1.90 -2.23
CA THR A 27 -8.11 -2.43 -2.32
C THR A 27 -8.83 -2.00 -1.06
N PHE A 28 -10.06 -2.44 -0.85
CA PHE A 28 -10.75 -2.17 0.41
C PHE A 28 -11.50 -3.41 0.91
N TYR A 29 -11.75 -3.44 2.20
CA TYR A 29 -12.41 -4.55 2.88
C TYR A 29 -13.82 -4.78 2.37
N ALA A 30 -14.16 -6.03 2.14
CA ALA A 30 -15.53 -6.42 1.79
C ALA A 30 -16.44 -6.29 3.01
N ASN A 31 -17.72 -6.17 2.76
CA ASN A 31 -18.72 -6.01 3.82
C ASN A 31 -18.75 -7.16 4.84
N ARG A 32 -18.40 -8.36 4.41
CA ARG A 32 -18.43 -9.53 5.30
C ARG A 32 -17.42 -9.45 6.44
N PHE A 33 -16.45 -8.54 6.37
CA PHE A 33 -15.46 -8.41 7.43
C PHE A 33 -15.92 -7.50 8.57
N VAL A 34 -17.01 -6.75 8.36
CA VAL A 34 -17.52 -5.87 9.42
C VAL A 34 -17.91 -6.72 10.62
N GLY A 35 -17.41 -6.34 11.80
CA GLY A 35 -17.67 -7.05 13.04
C GLY A 35 -16.68 -8.16 13.35
N ARG A 36 -15.75 -8.45 12.44
CA ARG A 36 -14.73 -9.47 12.67
C ARG A 36 -13.49 -8.86 13.29
N LYS A 37 -12.74 -9.68 14.03
CA LYS A 37 -11.50 -9.23 14.61
C LYS A 37 -10.41 -9.17 13.53
N MET A 38 -9.67 -8.09 13.55
CA MET A 38 -8.46 -7.94 12.76
C MET A 38 -7.32 -8.65 13.48
N ALA A 39 -6.17 -8.79 12.83
CA ALA A 39 -5.04 -9.52 13.40
C ALA A 39 -4.53 -8.90 14.71
N ASN A 40 -4.72 -7.60 14.92
CA ASN A 40 -4.33 -6.96 16.17
C ASN A 40 -5.37 -7.13 17.29
N GLY A 41 -6.47 -7.83 17.03
CA GLY A 41 -7.51 -8.10 18.01
C GLY A 41 -8.66 -7.11 18.05
N GLN A 42 -8.53 -6.00 17.34
CA GLN A 42 -9.61 -5.02 17.29
C GLN A 42 -10.66 -5.43 16.27
N VAL A 43 -11.88 -5.00 16.49
CA VAL A 43 -12.99 -5.32 15.59
C VAL A 43 -12.98 -4.34 14.42
N TYR A 44 -13.08 -4.88 13.22
CA TYR A 44 -13.13 -4.06 12.02
C TYR A 44 -14.49 -3.42 11.82
N ASN A 45 -14.49 -2.17 11.39
CA ASN A 45 -15.68 -1.56 10.83
C ASN A 45 -15.27 -0.58 9.73
N HIS A 46 -16.20 -0.34 8.81
CA HIS A 46 -15.93 0.45 7.61
C HIS A 46 -15.61 1.93 7.86
N SER A 47 -15.99 2.46 9.00
CA SER A 47 -15.81 3.90 9.28
C SER A 47 -14.45 4.22 9.89
N LYS A 48 -13.70 3.22 10.33
CA LYS A 48 -12.37 3.46 10.88
C LYS A 48 -11.38 3.71 9.76
N PHE A 49 -10.31 4.42 10.06
CA PHE A 49 -9.24 4.65 9.09
C PHE A 49 -8.09 3.71 9.41
N VAL A 50 -8.25 2.47 9.03
CA VAL A 50 -7.30 1.38 9.30
C VAL A 50 -7.00 0.63 8.01
N ALA A 51 -5.98 -0.22 8.07
CA ALA A 51 -5.58 -1.00 6.91
C ALA A 51 -4.93 -2.31 7.31
N ALA A 52 -5.01 -3.27 6.40
CA ALA A 52 -4.22 -4.48 6.45
C ALA A 52 -2.98 -4.28 5.58
N HIS A 53 -1.84 -4.74 6.06
CA HIS A 53 -0.56 -4.66 5.37
C HIS A 53 0.23 -5.94 5.62
N PRO A 54 1.05 -6.40 4.66
CA PRO A 54 1.75 -7.67 4.81
C PRO A 54 2.71 -7.74 5.99
N SER A 55 3.37 -6.65 6.35
CA SER A 55 4.49 -6.73 7.28
C SER A 55 4.70 -5.58 8.24
N LEU A 56 4.17 -4.39 7.97
CA LEU A 56 4.42 -3.27 8.87
C LEU A 56 3.85 -3.54 10.26
N PRO A 57 4.54 -3.15 11.32
CA PRO A 57 4.05 -3.39 12.68
C PRO A 57 2.68 -2.77 12.91
N PHE A 58 1.86 -3.42 13.74
CA PHE A 58 0.58 -2.86 14.11
C PHE A 58 0.79 -1.53 14.82
N GLY A 59 -0.07 -0.58 14.53
CA GLY A 59 0.07 0.78 15.06
C GLY A 59 0.86 1.71 14.16
N THR A 60 1.49 1.18 13.12
CA THR A 60 2.22 2.01 12.17
C THR A 60 1.25 2.88 11.41
N ARG A 61 1.56 4.18 11.34
CA ARG A 61 0.76 5.11 10.54
C ARG A 61 1.39 5.22 9.18
N VAL A 62 0.60 5.11 8.15
CA VAL A 62 1.07 5.24 6.78
C VAL A 62 0.19 6.20 6.00
N LYS A 63 0.82 6.93 5.10
CA LYS A 63 0.13 7.82 4.18
C LYS A 63 0.01 7.08 2.87
N VAL A 64 -1.20 6.87 2.42
CA VAL A 64 -1.50 6.17 1.18
C VAL A 64 -1.98 7.20 0.17
N THR A 65 -1.28 7.31 -0.94
CA THR A 65 -1.58 8.30 -1.98
C THR A 65 -2.00 7.59 -3.26
N ASN A 66 -3.16 7.95 -3.77
CA ASN A 66 -3.63 7.49 -5.06
C ASN A 66 -2.79 8.16 -6.13
N ARG A 67 -2.06 7.37 -6.91
CA ARG A 67 -1.09 7.91 -7.88
C ARG A 67 -1.75 8.56 -9.08
N LYS A 68 -3.02 8.35 -9.29
CA LYS A 68 -3.72 8.94 -10.43
C LYS A 68 -4.27 10.32 -10.12
N ASN A 69 -4.81 10.53 -8.95
CA ASN A 69 -5.43 11.81 -8.60
C ASN A 69 -4.72 12.57 -7.49
N ARG A 70 -3.66 11.99 -6.92
CA ARG A 70 -2.85 12.58 -5.86
C ARG A 70 -3.54 12.77 -4.53
N LYS A 71 -4.75 12.24 -4.37
CA LYS A 71 -5.42 12.28 -3.05
C LYS A 71 -4.75 11.28 -2.13
N SER A 72 -4.66 11.62 -0.86
CA SER A 72 -4.04 10.76 0.13
C SER A 72 -4.87 10.67 1.39
N VAL A 73 -4.58 9.62 2.16
CA VAL A 73 -5.25 9.36 3.43
C VAL A 73 -4.23 8.72 4.36
N VAL A 74 -4.35 9.01 5.65
CA VAL A 74 -3.49 8.38 6.66
C VAL A 74 -4.30 7.30 7.35
N VAL A 75 -3.72 6.11 7.43
CA VAL A 75 -4.35 4.97 8.09
C VAL A 75 -3.39 4.33 9.07
N VAL A 76 -3.92 3.53 9.99
CA VAL A 76 -3.13 2.80 10.96
C VAL A 76 -3.17 1.33 10.57
N VAL A 77 -2.02 0.67 10.56
CA VAL A 77 -1.94 -0.75 10.25
C VAL A 77 -2.44 -1.54 11.46
N THR A 78 -3.49 -2.33 11.25
CA THR A 78 -4.14 -3.10 12.32
C THR A 78 -4.36 -4.56 11.93
N ASP A 79 -4.03 -4.91 10.71
CA ASP A 79 -4.35 -6.24 10.18
C ASP A 79 -3.29 -6.71 9.20
N ARG A 80 -3.42 -7.95 8.74
CA ARG A 80 -2.50 -8.58 7.79
C ARG A 80 -3.22 -9.01 6.53
N CYS A 81 -2.49 -9.00 5.42
CA CYS A 81 -3.02 -9.46 4.13
C CYS A 81 -1.89 -9.98 3.25
N HIS A 82 -2.25 -10.73 2.23
CA HIS A 82 -1.36 -11.07 1.13
C HIS A 82 -1.65 -10.07 0.01
N CYS A 83 -1.28 -8.83 0.22
CA CYS A 83 -1.64 -7.71 -0.67
C CYS A 83 -0.61 -6.60 -0.53
N SER A 84 -0.75 -5.50 -1.26
CA SER A 84 0.07 -4.32 -1.00
C SER A 84 -0.50 -3.58 0.20
N ILE A 85 -1.77 -3.25 0.15
CA ILE A 85 -2.50 -2.67 1.27
C ILE A 85 -4.00 -2.82 1.02
N ASP A 86 -4.75 -3.15 2.08
CA ASP A 86 -6.18 -3.29 2.01
C ASP A 86 -6.77 -2.27 2.98
N LEU A 87 -7.41 -1.25 2.45
CA LEU A 87 -7.90 -0.11 3.24
C LEU A 87 -9.30 -0.38 3.77
N SER A 88 -9.61 0.25 4.90
CA SER A 88 -11.00 0.31 5.30
C SER A 88 -11.80 1.02 4.21
N LYS A 89 -13.09 0.77 4.15
CA LYS A 89 -13.93 1.34 3.11
C LYS A 89 -13.90 2.86 3.12
N SER A 90 -13.99 3.48 4.29
CA SER A 90 -13.94 4.94 4.40
C SER A 90 -12.58 5.50 3.95
N ALA A 91 -11.50 4.81 4.26
CA ALA A 91 -10.19 5.26 3.84
C ALA A 91 -10.06 5.20 2.32
N PHE A 92 -10.55 4.12 1.70
CA PHE A 92 -10.52 4.01 0.25
C PHE A 92 -11.36 5.13 -0.39
N GLN A 93 -12.54 5.41 0.16
CA GLN A 93 -13.39 6.47 -0.35
C GLN A 93 -12.75 7.85 -0.29
N ALA A 94 -11.84 8.05 0.64
CA ALA A 94 -11.13 9.32 0.76
C ALA A 94 -10.21 9.58 -0.42
N ILE A 95 -9.78 8.53 -1.13
CA ILE A 95 -8.82 8.67 -2.23
C ILE A 95 -9.33 8.17 -3.57
N ALA A 96 -10.48 7.50 -3.62
CA ALA A 96 -10.98 6.91 -4.86
C ALA A 96 -12.47 6.64 -4.78
N ASN A 97 -13.04 6.30 -5.93
CA ASN A 97 -14.43 5.87 -6.00
C ASN A 97 -14.44 4.36 -5.75
N LEU A 98 -15.37 3.89 -4.95
CA LEU A 98 -15.48 2.47 -4.63
C LEU A 98 -15.65 1.59 -5.86
N LYS A 99 -16.26 2.13 -6.91
CA LYS A 99 -16.46 1.37 -8.15
C LYS A 99 -15.16 0.94 -8.79
N GLN A 100 -14.06 1.62 -8.49
CA GLN A 100 -12.77 1.27 -9.06
C GLN A 100 -12.23 -0.02 -8.45
N GLY A 101 -12.56 -0.32 -7.21
CA GLY A 101 -12.17 -1.54 -6.52
C GLY A 101 -10.68 -1.65 -6.21
N ARG A 102 -9.83 -1.12 -7.05
CA ARG A 102 -8.38 -1.17 -6.91
C ARG A 102 -7.78 0.06 -7.57
N VAL A 103 -6.83 0.70 -6.92
CA VAL A 103 -6.15 1.88 -7.47
C VAL A 103 -4.65 1.80 -7.19
N PRO A 104 -3.83 2.33 -8.10
CA PRO A 104 -2.39 2.36 -7.87
C PRO A 104 -2.06 3.39 -6.80
N VAL A 105 -1.24 3.01 -5.85
CA VAL A 105 -0.89 3.88 -4.73
C VAL A 105 0.59 3.88 -4.44
N SER A 106 1.02 4.88 -3.69
CA SER A 106 2.29 4.86 -3.00
C SER A 106 1.98 4.80 -1.51
N ILE A 107 2.83 4.11 -0.77
CA ILE A 107 2.65 3.86 0.65
C ILE A 107 3.87 4.41 1.36
N ASN A 108 3.68 5.40 2.20
CA ASN A 108 4.77 6.04 2.92
C ASN A 108 4.55 5.93 4.41
N ARG A 109 5.49 5.32 5.10
CA ARG A 109 5.44 5.21 6.55
C ARG A 109 5.70 6.58 7.16
N LEU A 110 4.90 6.96 8.13
CA LEU A 110 5.04 8.24 8.81
C LEU A 110 5.90 8.13 10.07
#